data_cd92aa3365cdb08bcfa598619ad1b9ce
#
_entry.id   cd92aa3365cdb08bcfa598619ad1b9ce
#
_cell.length_a   1.000
_cell.length_b   1.000
_cell.length_c   1.000
_cell.angle_alpha   90.00
_cell.angle_beta   90.00
_cell.angle_gamma   90.00
#
_symmetry.space_group_name_H-M   'P 1'
#
loop_
_entity.id
_entity.type
_entity.pdbx_description
1 polymer ?
#
loop_
_entity_poly.entity_id
_entity_poly.type
_entity_poly.pdbx_seq_one_letter_code
_entity_poly.pdbx_strand_id
1 'polypeptide(L)'
;LDFKKIPCFVEGNNKTSTKIIMKLASTISNNVHYMTSDDRKWLHLAAVFACNFSNACYVVSDGILRRNGLDFTILQPLLEETISKLGTLASRQRKCEETIHQNVGNNSRTAK
;
A
#
# COMPACT_ATOMS: atom_id res chain seq x y z
N LEU A 1 -14.93 -6.67 8.88
CA LEU A 1 -13.88 -5.67 8.60
C LEU A 1 -13.36 -5.11 9.92
N ASP A 2 -12.08 -5.25 10.18
CA ASP A 2 -11.45 -4.75 11.42
C ASP A 2 -10.92 -3.32 11.20
N PHE A 3 -11.70 -2.33 11.58
CA PHE A 3 -11.33 -0.92 11.42
C PHE A 3 -10.05 -0.54 12.16
N LYS A 4 -9.65 -1.26 13.20
CA LYS A 4 -8.40 -1.01 13.92
C LYS A 4 -7.16 -1.17 13.05
N LYS A 5 -7.23 -1.98 11.99
CA LYS A 5 -6.12 -2.25 11.06
C LYS A 5 -6.13 -1.36 9.82
N ILE A 6 -7.23 -0.68 9.55
CA ILE A 6 -7.36 0.15 8.35
C ILE A 6 -6.57 1.44 8.53
N PRO A 7 -5.68 1.81 7.59
CA PRO A 7 -4.97 3.07 7.65
C PRO A 7 -5.93 4.25 7.46
N CYS A 8 -5.83 5.24 8.33
CA CYS A 8 -6.54 6.51 8.24
C CYS A 8 -5.56 7.63 7.90
N PHE A 9 -5.86 8.38 6.84
CA PHE A 9 -5.05 9.51 6.40
C PHE A 9 -5.80 10.80 6.67
N VAL A 10 -5.21 11.67 7.49
CA VAL A 10 -5.87 12.88 7.99
C VAL A 10 -5.09 14.15 7.67
N GLU A 11 -5.80 15.24 7.47
CA GLU A 11 -5.26 16.57 7.26
C GLU A 11 -6.23 17.59 7.86
N GLY A 12 -5.72 18.61 8.53
CA GLY A 12 -6.50 19.75 9.05
C GLY A 12 -6.01 21.07 8.47
N ASN A 13 -6.82 22.10 8.50
CA ASN A 13 -6.48 23.43 8.00
C ASN A 13 -5.35 24.12 8.78
N ASN A 14 -5.11 23.69 10.00
CA ASN A 14 -4.07 24.19 10.87
C ASN A 14 -3.61 23.09 11.85
N LYS A 15 -2.58 23.38 12.65
CA LYS A 15 -2.03 22.41 13.62
C LYS A 15 -3.05 21.97 14.67
N THR A 16 -3.91 22.85 15.12
CA THR A 16 -4.93 22.55 16.15
C THR A 16 -5.98 21.59 15.59
N SER A 17 -6.54 21.91 14.42
CA SER A 17 -7.50 21.03 13.72
C SER A 17 -6.90 19.68 13.40
N THR A 18 -5.66 19.64 12.92
CA THR A 18 -4.94 18.39 12.63
C THR A 18 -4.82 17.51 13.88
N LYS A 19 -4.45 18.09 15.04
CA LYS A 19 -4.35 17.33 16.30
C LYS A 19 -5.70 16.75 16.73
N ILE A 20 -6.79 17.52 16.60
CA ILE A 20 -8.14 17.06 16.96
C ILE A 20 -8.56 15.90 16.07
N ILE A 21 -8.38 16.03 14.76
CA ILE A 21 -8.73 14.98 13.79
C ILE A 21 -7.88 13.73 14.00
N MET A 22 -6.58 13.89 14.24
CA MET A 22 -5.67 12.77 14.55
C MET A 22 -6.12 12.01 15.80
N LYS A 23 -6.49 12.74 16.87
CA LYS A 23 -6.99 12.13 18.10
C LYS A 23 -8.30 11.39 17.88
N LEU A 24 -9.23 11.97 17.12
CA LEU A 24 -10.49 11.31 16.75
C LEU A 24 -10.26 10.05 15.91
N ALA A 25 -9.43 10.12 14.88
CA ALA A 25 -9.08 8.99 14.03
C ALA A 25 -8.42 7.86 14.84
N SER A 26 -7.61 8.18 15.84
CA SER A 26 -6.96 7.20 16.72
C SER A 26 -7.94 6.41 17.61
N THR A 27 -9.17 6.87 17.78
CA THR A 27 -10.22 6.09 18.45
C THR A 27 -10.77 4.98 17.57
N ILE A 28 -10.68 5.13 16.25
CA ILE A 28 -11.24 4.25 15.24
C ILE A 28 -10.16 3.28 14.72
N SER A 29 -8.96 3.78 14.47
CA SER A 29 -7.85 3.01 13.89
C SER A 29 -6.57 3.14 14.72
N ASN A 30 -5.78 2.07 14.74
CA ASN A 30 -4.42 2.08 15.31
C ASN A 30 -3.36 2.54 14.28
N ASN A 31 -3.76 2.81 13.05
CA ASN A 31 -2.89 3.15 11.94
C ASN A 31 -3.30 4.50 11.34
N VAL A 32 -2.98 5.59 12.05
CA VAL A 32 -3.35 6.97 11.65
C VAL A 32 -2.12 7.73 11.19
N HIS A 33 -2.20 8.32 10.01
CA HIS A 33 -1.12 9.07 9.37
C HIS A 33 -1.59 10.47 8.97
N TYR A 34 -0.72 11.47 9.19
CA TYR A 34 -0.89 12.75 8.53
C TYR A 34 -0.49 12.62 7.05
N MET A 35 -1.34 13.14 6.15
CA MET A 35 -1.06 13.11 4.72
C MET A 35 -1.75 14.29 4.03
N THR A 36 -1.01 15.03 3.23
CA THR A 36 -1.54 16.16 2.45
C THR A 36 -2.54 15.70 1.39
N SER A 37 -3.39 16.61 0.94
CA SER A 37 -4.37 16.33 -0.13
C SER A 37 -3.67 15.88 -1.43
N ASP A 38 -2.51 16.45 -1.74
CA ASP A 38 -1.75 16.08 -2.94
C ASP A 38 -1.15 14.68 -2.84
N ASP A 39 -0.58 14.31 -1.70
CA ASP A 39 -0.07 12.96 -1.46
C ASP A 39 -1.22 11.93 -1.49
N ARG A 40 -2.40 12.27 -0.96
CA ARG A 40 -3.57 11.39 -1.01
C ARG A 40 -4.03 11.10 -2.45
N LYS A 41 -3.88 12.04 -3.39
CA LYS A 41 -4.18 11.78 -4.80
C LYS A 41 -3.30 10.68 -5.38
N TRP A 42 -2.01 10.74 -5.09
CA TRP A 42 -1.07 9.70 -5.54
C TRP A 42 -1.30 8.36 -4.87
N LEU A 43 -1.57 8.37 -3.55
CA LEU A 43 -1.94 7.16 -2.83
C LEU A 43 -3.22 6.54 -3.40
N HIS A 44 -4.23 7.36 -3.69
CA HIS A 44 -5.48 6.89 -4.30
C HIS A 44 -5.24 6.27 -5.67
N LEU A 45 -4.47 6.93 -6.52
CA LEU A 45 -4.11 6.39 -7.84
C LEU A 45 -3.39 5.05 -7.72
N ALA A 46 -2.41 4.94 -6.84
CA ALA A 46 -1.71 3.68 -6.58
C ALA A 46 -2.66 2.58 -6.07
N ALA A 47 -3.59 2.93 -5.17
CA ALA A 47 -4.57 1.98 -4.65
C ALA A 47 -5.57 1.50 -5.72
N VAL A 48 -5.93 2.33 -6.68
CA VAL A 48 -6.76 1.93 -7.84
C VAL A 48 -6.07 0.79 -8.59
N PHE A 49 -4.77 0.90 -8.88
CA PHE A 49 -4.03 -0.17 -9.55
C PHE A 49 -3.85 -1.40 -8.64
N ALA A 50 -3.41 -1.20 -7.41
CA ALA A 50 -3.11 -2.31 -6.51
C ALA A 50 -4.34 -3.11 -6.04
N CYS A 51 -5.50 -2.46 -5.92
CA CYS A 51 -6.71 -3.07 -5.41
C CYS A 51 -7.78 -3.26 -6.48
N ASN A 52 -8.19 -2.18 -7.16
CA ASN A 52 -9.34 -2.25 -8.06
C ASN A 52 -9.02 -3.00 -9.36
N PHE A 53 -7.89 -2.72 -9.99
CA PHE A 53 -7.45 -3.46 -11.18
C PHE A 53 -7.16 -4.92 -10.87
N SER A 54 -6.51 -5.20 -9.76
CA SER A 54 -6.28 -6.58 -9.30
C SER A 54 -7.59 -7.32 -9.09
N ASN A 55 -8.58 -6.67 -8.48
CA ASN A 55 -9.90 -7.25 -8.28
C ASN A 55 -10.62 -7.52 -9.62
N ALA A 56 -10.51 -6.61 -10.59
CA ALA A 56 -11.03 -6.83 -11.93
C ALA A 56 -10.38 -8.05 -12.62
N CYS A 57 -9.07 -8.23 -12.46
CA CYS A 57 -8.36 -9.41 -12.96
C CYS A 57 -8.88 -10.70 -12.31
N TYR A 58 -9.18 -10.68 -11.01
CA TYR A 58 -9.75 -11.86 -10.33
C TYR A 58 -11.14 -12.21 -10.86
N VAL A 59 -11.98 -11.21 -11.14
CA VAL A 59 -13.32 -11.43 -11.74
C VAL A 59 -13.19 -12.08 -13.12
N VAL A 60 -12.25 -11.63 -13.95
CA VAL A 60 -11.96 -12.25 -15.26
C VAL A 60 -11.48 -13.69 -15.09
N SER A 61 -10.59 -13.94 -14.14
CA SER A 61 -10.06 -15.27 -13.84
C SER A 61 -11.16 -16.24 -13.39
N ASP A 62 -12.06 -15.78 -12.51
CA ASP A 62 -13.24 -16.56 -12.08
C ASP A 62 -14.14 -16.91 -13.29
N GLY A 63 -14.38 -15.94 -14.18
CA GLY A 63 -15.16 -16.15 -15.39
C GLY A 63 -14.54 -17.20 -16.34
N ILE A 64 -13.22 -17.22 -16.48
CA ILE A 64 -12.49 -18.23 -17.28
C ILE A 64 -12.69 -19.63 -16.65
N LEU A 65 -12.49 -19.75 -15.35
CA LEU A 65 -12.59 -21.04 -14.66
C LEU A 65 -14.01 -21.59 -14.70
N ARG A 66 -15.01 -20.77 -14.41
CA ARG A 66 -16.43 -21.19 -14.44
C ARG A 66 -16.86 -21.71 -15.81
N ARG A 67 -16.42 -21.09 -16.91
CA ARG A 67 -16.72 -21.54 -18.26
C ARG A 67 -16.15 -22.93 -18.57
N ASN A 68 -15.14 -23.36 -17.82
CA ASN A 68 -14.50 -24.66 -17.95
C ASN A 68 -14.86 -25.63 -16.81
N GLY A 69 -15.90 -25.33 -16.03
CA GLY A 69 -16.38 -26.20 -14.95
C GLY A 69 -15.46 -26.24 -13.73
N LEU A 70 -14.59 -25.24 -13.56
CA LEU A 70 -13.63 -25.14 -12.46
C LEU A 70 -14.06 -24.05 -11.46
N ASP A 71 -13.70 -24.23 -10.20
CA ASP A 71 -13.97 -23.27 -9.12
C ASP A 71 -12.76 -22.36 -8.88
N PHE A 72 -13.02 -21.07 -8.62
CA PHE A 72 -11.97 -20.08 -8.36
C PHE A 72 -11.15 -20.38 -7.11
N THR A 73 -11.71 -21.08 -6.13
CA THR A 73 -11.01 -21.46 -4.89
C THR A 73 -9.75 -22.27 -5.13
N ILE A 74 -9.63 -22.94 -6.28
CA ILE A 74 -8.40 -23.66 -6.68
C ILE A 74 -7.19 -22.72 -6.77
N LEU A 75 -7.40 -21.45 -7.12
CA LEU A 75 -6.35 -20.45 -7.22
C LEU A 75 -6.00 -19.78 -5.89
N GLN A 76 -6.81 -19.95 -4.85
CA GLN A 76 -6.64 -19.24 -3.58
C GLN A 76 -5.23 -19.39 -2.97
N PRO A 77 -4.62 -20.59 -2.88
CA PRO A 77 -3.28 -20.75 -2.36
C PRO A 77 -2.21 -20.00 -3.16
N LEU A 78 -2.37 -19.92 -4.49
CA LEU A 78 -1.46 -19.17 -5.36
C LEU A 78 -1.60 -17.66 -5.18
N LEU A 79 -2.80 -17.17 -4.96
CA LEU A 79 -3.06 -15.75 -4.68
C LEU A 79 -2.47 -15.33 -3.35
N GLU A 80 -2.64 -16.12 -2.31
CA GLU A 80 -2.07 -15.88 -0.98
C GLU A 80 -0.53 -15.83 -1.03
N GLU A 81 0.09 -16.76 -1.75
CA GLU A 81 1.54 -16.79 -1.97
C GLU A 81 2.01 -15.55 -2.75
N THR A 82 1.27 -15.13 -3.77
CA THR A 82 1.60 -13.94 -4.57
C THR A 82 1.55 -12.68 -3.73
N ILE A 83 0.52 -12.52 -2.91
CA ILE A 83 0.39 -11.36 -1.99
C ILE A 83 1.50 -11.36 -0.95
N SER A 84 1.84 -12.52 -0.38
CA SER A 84 2.94 -12.66 0.57
C SER A 84 4.28 -12.23 -0.04
N LYS A 85 4.56 -12.63 -1.27
CA LYS A 85 5.79 -12.25 -2.00
C LYS A 85 5.86 -10.75 -2.29
N LEU A 86 4.74 -10.09 -2.60
CA LEU A 86 4.71 -8.65 -2.85
C LEU A 86 5.21 -7.85 -1.65
N GLY A 87 4.83 -8.20 -0.43
CA GLY A 87 5.32 -7.55 0.79
C GLY A 87 6.84 -7.68 0.96
N THR A 88 7.40 -8.84 0.62
CA THR A 88 8.84 -9.09 0.69
C THR A 88 9.62 -8.35 -0.39
N LEU A 89 9.11 -8.31 -1.61
CA LEU A 89 9.75 -7.61 -2.74
C LEU A 89 9.80 -6.10 -2.49
N ALA A 90 8.72 -5.50 -2.02
CA ALA A 90 8.68 -4.07 -1.68
C ALA A 90 9.69 -3.70 -0.58
N SER A 91 9.92 -4.59 0.38
CA SER A 91 10.94 -4.40 1.43
C SER A 91 12.36 -4.50 0.89
N ARG A 92 12.62 -5.42 -0.04
CA ARG A 92 13.93 -5.60 -0.69
C ARG A 92 14.28 -4.42 -1.60
N GLN A 93 13.32 -3.94 -2.37
CA GLN A 93 13.54 -2.83 -3.30
C GLN A 93 13.90 -1.55 -2.55
N ARG A 94 13.20 -1.21 -1.47
CA ARG A 94 13.55 -0.06 -0.61
C ARG A 94 14.96 -0.15 -0.05
N LYS A 95 15.39 -1.32 0.45
CA LYS A 95 16.75 -1.52 0.96
C LYS A 95 17.82 -1.32 -0.12
N CYS A 96 17.57 -1.75 -1.35
CA CYS A 96 18.48 -1.52 -2.47
C CYS A 96 18.59 -0.03 -2.81
N GLU A 97 17.49 0.69 -2.85
CA GLU A 97 17.45 2.13 -3.14
C GLU A 97 18.18 2.93 -2.05
N GLU A 98 17.95 2.64 -0.77
CA GLU A 98 18.66 3.25 0.37
C GLU A 98 20.17 3.01 0.29
N THR A 99 20.60 1.80 -0.06
CA THR A 99 22.01 1.45 -0.21
C THR A 99 22.67 2.20 -1.36
N ILE A 100 21.98 2.35 -2.49
CA ILE A 100 22.46 3.12 -3.64
C ILE A 100 22.62 4.59 -3.28
N HIS A 101 21.64 5.20 -2.61
CA HIS A 101 21.70 6.59 -2.18
C HIS A 101 22.84 6.85 -1.18
N GLN A 102 23.08 5.94 -0.24
CA GLN A 102 24.19 6.06 0.71
C GLN A 102 25.55 5.96 0.02
N ASN A 103 25.71 5.07 -0.95
CA ASN A 103 26.98 4.91 -1.68
C ASN A 103 27.27 6.10 -2.61
N VAL A 104 26.28 6.67 -3.26
CA VAL A 104 26.42 7.89 -4.07
C VAL A 104 26.76 9.09 -3.19
N GLY A 105 26.14 9.22 -2.03
CA GLY A 105 26.42 10.30 -1.07
C GLY A 105 27.83 10.25 -0.48
N ASN A 106 28.38 9.04 -0.29
CA ASN A 106 29.75 8.86 0.23
C ASN A 106 30.85 9.13 -0.83
N ASN A 107 30.58 8.79 -2.09
CA ASN A 107 31.55 9.05 -3.19
C ASN A 107 31.69 10.55 -3.50
N SER A 108 30.69 11.37 -3.25
CA SER A 108 30.79 12.83 -3.43
C SER A 108 31.57 13.54 -2.31
N ARG A 109 31.84 12.86 -1.17
CA ARG A 109 32.67 13.40 -0.07
C ARG A 109 34.16 13.05 -0.18
N THR A 110 34.52 12.06 -0.98
CA THR A 110 35.91 11.63 -1.18
C THR A 110 36.57 12.21 -2.41
N ALA A 111 35.88 13.02 -3.21
CA ALA A 111 36.36 13.68 -4.42
C ALA A 111 36.78 15.17 -4.20
N LYS A 112 37.23 15.51 -2.99
CA LYS A 112 37.88 16.82 -2.71
C LYS A 112 39.34 16.62 -2.36
#